data_8cad28ffae6877aecaaea90d8dd99cf7
#
_entry.id   8cad28ffae6877aecaaea90d8dd99cf7
#
_cell.length_a   1.000
_cell.length_b   1.000
_cell.length_c   1.000
_cell.angle_alpha   90.00
_cell.angle_beta   90.00
_cell.angle_gamma   90.00
#
_symmetry.space_group_name_H-M   'P 1'
#
loop_
_entity.id
_entity.type
_entity.pdbx_description
1 polymer ?
#
loop_
_entity_poly.entity_id
_entity_poly.type
_entity_poly.pdbx_seq_one_letter_code
_entity_poly.pdbx_strand_id
1 'polypeptide(L)'
;MPLQIIAANITKMKVDAIVNAANNSLLGGGGVDGDIHKAAGPQLLEECRKLNGCKTGQAKITKGYNLPAKYIIHTVGPRWMGGIVGEKEALVSCYRESLKLAVEYNCESIAFPLISSGVYGYPKDKALEVAVKTAEEFLRTHDLAVYIVIFDRKAYRIAGSLYDAIETYLDESEIVEEVPRLYNVPPLKISKKLFNKAVAEKSCEYGNAERDLEKFVSYIDESFTERHDGSRMLPPCKR
;
A
#
# COMPACT_ATOMS: atom_id res chain seq x y z
N MET A 1 17.06 -16.00 7.23
CA MET A 1 16.73 -14.70 7.88
C MET A 1 15.22 -14.59 7.89
N PRO A 2 14.60 -14.13 8.99
CA PRO A 2 13.14 -14.10 9.08
C PRO A 2 12.48 -13.01 8.20
N LEU A 3 13.23 -11.99 7.73
CA LEU A 3 12.77 -10.95 6.82
C LEU A 3 13.61 -10.94 5.54
N GLN A 4 12.96 -10.99 4.39
CA GLN A 4 13.58 -10.92 3.07
C GLN A 4 12.85 -9.94 2.18
N ILE A 5 13.59 -9.22 1.33
CA ILE A 5 13.05 -8.40 0.25
C ILE A 5 13.34 -9.15 -1.05
N ILE A 6 12.29 -9.50 -1.78
CA ILE A 6 12.41 -10.34 -2.99
C ILE A 6 11.71 -9.71 -4.19
N ALA A 7 12.27 -9.91 -5.38
CA ALA A 7 11.58 -9.61 -6.63
C ALA A 7 10.83 -10.86 -7.10
N ALA A 8 9.50 -10.87 -6.99
CA ALA A 8 8.69 -12.03 -7.30
C ALA A 8 7.24 -11.66 -7.67
N ASN A 9 6.52 -12.61 -8.27
CA ASN A 9 5.09 -12.52 -8.43
C ASN A 9 4.40 -13.11 -7.20
N ILE A 10 3.76 -12.27 -6.39
CA ILE A 10 3.12 -12.67 -5.13
C ILE A 10 2.05 -13.77 -5.32
N THR A 11 1.37 -13.81 -6.47
CA THR A 11 0.34 -14.82 -6.74
C THR A 11 0.90 -16.22 -7.00
N LYS A 12 2.20 -16.33 -7.22
CA LYS A 12 2.89 -17.62 -7.45
C LYS A 12 3.68 -18.11 -6.22
N MET A 13 3.70 -17.34 -5.14
CA MET A 13 4.47 -17.67 -3.95
C MET A 13 3.85 -18.82 -3.15
N LYS A 14 4.69 -19.78 -2.77
CA LYS A 14 4.33 -20.89 -1.89
C LYS A 14 4.63 -20.50 -0.43
N VAL A 15 3.72 -19.73 0.15
CA VAL A 15 3.75 -19.27 1.55
C VAL A 15 2.40 -19.56 2.20
N ASP A 16 2.30 -19.49 3.53
CA ASP A 16 1.03 -19.73 4.20
C ASP A 16 0.02 -18.61 3.93
N ALA A 17 0.46 -17.36 3.96
CA ALA A 17 -0.39 -16.22 3.66
C ALA A 17 0.26 -15.25 2.67
N ILE A 18 -0.52 -14.73 1.73
CA ILE A 18 -0.17 -13.54 0.96
C ILE A 18 -1.04 -12.37 1.39
N VAL A 19 -0.50 -11.16 1.33
CA VAL A 19 -1.25 -9.95 1.63
C VAL A 19 -1.72 -9.30 0.34
N ASN A 20 -2.99 -8.91 0.34
CA ASN A 20 -3.62 -8.16 -0.73
C ASN A 20 -3.72 -6.68 -0.32
N ALA A 21 -3.15 -5.78 -1.12
CA ALA A 21 -3.34 -4.34 -1.01
C ALA A 21 -4.70 -3.97 -1.62
N ALA A 22 -5.76 -4.21 -0.87
CA ALA A 22 -7.15 -4.06 -1.28
C ALA A 22 -7.66 -2.62 -1.15
N ASN A 23 -8.83 -2.37 -1.74
CA ASN A 23 -9.63 -1.19 -1.47
C ASN A 23 -10.65 -1.45 -0.34
N ASN A 24 -11.32 -0.40 0.13
CA ASN A 24 -12.26 -0.51 1.27
C ASN A 24 -13.45 -1.46 1.02
N SER A 25 -13.84 -1.70 -0.23
CA SER A 25 -14.94 -2.62 -0.55
C SER A 25 -14.54 -4.09 -0.45
N LEU A 26 -13.26 -4.41 -0.63
CA LEU A 26 -12.70 -5.76 -0.79
C LEU A 26 -13.23 -6.53 -2.02
N LEU A 27 -13.87 -5.85 -2.97
CA LEU A 27 -14.55 -6.50 -4.11
C LEU A 27 -13.66 -6.54 -5.37
N GLY A 28 -12.37 -6.50 -5.19
CA GLY A 28 -11.40 -6.46 -6.28
C GLY A 28 -11.17 -5.04 -6.80
N GLY A 29 -10.18 -4.91 -7.66
CA GLY A 29 -9.76 -3.64 -8.24
C GLY A 29 -8.71 -3.85 -9.32
N GLY A 30 -7.74 -2.96 -9.37
CA GLY A 30 -6.60 -3.05 -10.28
C GLY A 30 -5.29 -3.36 -9.59
N GLY A 31 -4.22 -3.52 -10.39
CA GLY A 31 -2.91 -3.86 -9.88
C GLY A 31 -2.90 -5.19 -9.14
N VAL A 32 -2.14 -5.30 -8.07
CA VAL A 32 -2.00 -6.55 -7.31
C VAL A 32 -3.33 -7.10 -6.79
N ASP A 33 -4.31 -6.23 -6.43
CA ASP A 33 -5.65 -6.65 -6.01
C ASP A 33 -6.38 -7.41 -7.13
N GLY A 34 -6.36 -6.87 -8.35
CA GLY A 34 -6.95 -7.52 -9.52
C GLY A 34 -6.26 -8.84 -9.88
N ASP A 35 -4.92 -8.87 -9.81
CA ASP A 35 -4.14 -10.07 -10.11
C ASP A 35 -4.42 -11.19 -9.10
N ILE A 36 -4.50 -10.86 -7.81
CA ILE A 36 -4.86 -11.82 -6.75
C ILE A 36 -6.28 -12.36 -6.95
N HIS A 37 -7.27 -11.49 -7.18
CA HIS A 37 -8.65 -11.92 -7.44
C HIS A 37 -8.74 -12.82 -8.67
N LYS A 38 -8.05 -12.48 -9.76
CA LYS A 38 -7.99 -13.29 -10.98
C LYS A 38 -7.36 -14.67 -10.72
N ALA A 39 -6.25 -14.72 -10.00
CA ALA A 39 -5.53 -15.94 -9.73
C ALA A 39 -6.25 -16.85 -8.72
N ALA A 40 -6.88 -16.29 -7.69
CA ALA A 40 -7.64 -17.01 -6.68
C ALA A 40 -8.95 -17.60 -7.23
N GLY A 41 -9.54 -16.95 -8.23
CA GLY A 41 -10.82 -17.39 -8.82
C GLY A 41 -12.05 -16.76 -8.16
N PRO A 42 -13.27 -17.07 -8.69
CA PRO A 42 -14.51 -16.36 -8.32
C PRO A 42 -14.94 -16.55 -6.87
N GLN A 43 -14.57 -17.64 -6.24
CA GLN A 43 -14.93 -17.94 -4.84
C GLN A 43 -14.35 -16.91 -3.87
N LEU A 44 -13.19 -16.32 -4.18
CA LEU A 44 -12.61 -15.24 -3.38
C LEU A 44 -13.57 -14.05 -3.29
N LEU A 45 -14.13 -13.63 -4.42
CA LEU A 45 -15.07 -12.50 -4.45
C LEU A 45 -16.32 -12.77 -3.63
N GLU A 46 -16.83 -14.02 -3.63
CA GLU A 46 -17.98 -14.42 -2.83
C GLU A 46 -17.69 -14.36 -1.33
N GLU A 47 -16.49 -14.78 -0.91
CA GLU A 47 -16.08 -14.68 0.49
C GLU A 47 -15.87 -13.22 0.89
N CYS A 48 -15.20 -12.41 0.07
CA CYS A 48 -14.98 -10.99 0.31
C CYS A 48 -16.29 -10.20 0.49
N ARG A 49 -17.35 -10.53 -0.25
CA ARG A 49 -18.68 -9.92 -0.06
C ARG A 49 -19.21 -10.10 1.36
N LYS A 50 -18.99 -11.27 1.98
CA LYS A 50 -19.44 -11.57 3.35
C LYS A 50 -18.66 -10.78 4.41
N LEU A 51 -17.45 -10.31 4.07
CA LEU A 51 -16.64 -9.49 4.97
C LEU A 51 -17.16 -8.06 5.16
N ASN A 52 -18.07 -7.58 4.29
CA ASN A 52 -18.66 -6.24 4.35
C ASN A 52 -17.62 -5.11 4.38
N GLY A 53 -16.58 -5.21 3.52
CA GLY A 53 -15.52 -4.23 3.42
C GLY A 53 -14.51 -4.25 4.56
N CYS A 54 -13.53 -3.32 4.49
CA CYS A 54 -12.48 -3.15 5.48
C CYS A 54 -12.09 -1.67 5.58
N LYS A 55 -11.82 -1.18 6.79
CA LYS A 55 -11.38 0.19 7.03
C LYS A 55 -9.89 0.34 6.73
N THR A 56 -9.47 1.55 6.32
CA THR A 56 -8.06 1.89 6.16
C THR A 56 -7.29 1.62 7.46
N GLY A 57 -6.14 0.98 7.34
CA GLY A 57 -5.30 0.56 8.47
C GLY A 57 -5.69 -0.78 9.10
N GLN A 58 -6.80 -1.39 8.68
CA GLN A 58 -7.23 -2.71 9.17
C GLN A 58 -6.96 -3.82 8.16
N ALA A 59 -7.07 -5.07 8.61
CA ALA A 59 -6.94 -6.26 7.78
C ALA A 59 -8.05 -7.28 8.07
N LYS A 60 -8.37 -8.11 7.06
CA LYS A 60 -9.29 -9.25 7.13
C LYS A 60 -8.70 -10.42 6.35
N ILE A 61 -9.05 -11.63 6.71
CA ILE A 61 -8.49 -12.85 6.12
C ILE A 61 -9.56 -13.65 5.38
N THR A 62 -9.14 -14.29 4.29
CA THR A 62 -9.92 -15.27 3.51
C THR A 62 -9.05 -16.47 3.16
N LYS A 63 -9.67 -17.51 2.59
CA LYS A 63 -8.93 -18.62 2.01
C LYS A 63 -8.20 -18.21 0.72
N GLY A 64 -7.12 -18.95 0.38
CA GLY A 64 -6.32 -18.70 -0.83
C GLY A 64 -6.93 -19.23 -2.12
N TYR A 65 -7.89 -20.18 -2.03
CA TYR A 65 -8.56 -20.84 -3.15
C TYR A 65 -7.59 -21.47 -4.15
N ASN A 66 -7.53 -20.94 -5.40
CA ASN A 66 -6.65 -21.47 -6.45
C ASN A 66 -5.19 -20.99 -6.33
N LEU A 67 -4.88 -20.14 -5.37
CA LEU A 67 -3.52 -19.70 -5.11
C LEU A 67 -2.70 -20.78 -4.40
N PRO A 68 -1.37 -20.80 -4.56
CA PRO A 68 -0.50 -21.68 -3.76
C PRO A 68 -0.54 -21.37 -2.26
N ALA A 69 -0.85 -20.12 -1.86
CA ALA A 69 -0.99 -19.71 -0.49
C ALA A 69 -2.28 -20.22 0.14
N LYS A 70 -2.23 -20.61 1.43
CA LYS A 70 -3.42 -21.09 2.17
C LYS A 70 -4.43 -19.96 2.41
N TYR A 71 -3.92 -18.76 2.68
CA TYR A 71 -4.72 -17.60 3.06
C TYR A 71 -4.36 -16.36 2.25
N ILE A 72 -5.35 -15.45 2.13
CA ILE A 72 -5.17 -14.09 1.65
C ILE A 72 -5.58 -13.15 2.77
N ILE A 73 -4.67 -12.27 3.17
CA ILE A 73 -4.94 -11.21 4.15
C ILE A 73 -5.15 -9.92 3.39
N HIS A 74 -6.39 -9.43 3.39
CA HIS A 74 -6.79 -8.19 2.71
C HIS A 74 -6.60 -7.02 3.66
N THR A 75 -5.69 -6.11 3.34
CA THR A 75 -5.50 -4.86 4.09
C THR A 75 -5.71 -3.64 3.21
N VAL A 76 -6.22 -2.57 3.80
CA VAL A 76 -6.53 -1.33 3.09
C VAL A 76 -5.55 -0.26 3.50
N GLY A 77 -4.58 0.01 2.64
CA GLY A 77 -3.59 1.04 2.86
C GLY A 77 -4.14 2.46 2.68
N PRO A 78 -3.48 3.48 3.22
CA PRO A 78 -3.84 4.88 3.05
C PRO A 78 -3.54 5.36 1.63
N ARG A 79 -4.31 6.35 1.14
CA ARG A 79 -3.92 7.16 0.00
C ARG A 79 -2.96 8.24 0.45
N TRP A 80 -1.93 8.48 -0.35
CA TRP A 80 -0.95 9.51 -0.03
C TRP A 80 -1.52 10.91 -0.21
N MET A 81 -1.48 11.70 0.84
CA MET A 81 -1.95 13.08 0.91
C MET A 81 -0.84 14.05 1.37
N GLY A 82 0.44 13.66 1.16
CA GLY A 82 1.59 14.47 1.57
C GLY A 82 2.22 14.06 2.90
N GLY A 83 1.70 13.06 3.61
CA GLY A 83 2.21 12.57 4.90
C GLY A 83 1.71 13.35 6.11
N ILE A 84 0.61 14.11 5.96
CA ILE A 84 0.10 15.05 6.98
C ILE A 84 -1.21 14.60 7.65
N VAL A 85 -1.84 13.52 7.17
CA VAL A 85 -3.14 13.04 7.69
C VAL A 85 -3.06 11.66 8.35
N GLY A 86 -1.88 11.28 8.86
CA GLY A 86 -1.70 10.01 9.57
C GLY A 86 -1.48 8.80 8.66
N GLU A 87 -1.01 9.03 7.41
CA GLU A 87 -0.81 7.95 6.44
C GLU A 87 0.27 6.98 6.90
N LYS A 88 1.31 7.46 7.59
CA LYS A 88 2.37 6.60 8.11
C LYS A 88 1.82 5.64 9.16
N GLU A 89 1.06 6.14 10.11
CA GLU A 89 0.43 5.38 11.19
C GLU A 89 -0.57 4.35 10.61
N ALA A 90 -1.36 4.77 9.60
CA ALA A 90 -2.28 3.88 8.91
C ALA A 90 -1.55 2.78 8.14
N LEU A 91 -0.42 3.09 7.49
CA LEU A 91 0.39 2.11 6.79
C LEU A 91 1.08 1.12 7.75
N VAL A 92 1.64 1.61 8.86
CA VAL A 92 2.17 0.76 9.95
C VAL A 92 1.08 -0.19 10.46
N SER A 93 -0.15 0.32 10.67
CA SER A 93 -1.29 -0.48 11.10
C SER A 93 -1.62 -1.59 10.11
N CYS A 94 -1.57 -1.34 8.79
CA CYS A 94 -1.79 -2.37 7.77
C CYS A 94 -0.83 -3.56 7.92
N TYR A 95 0.47 -3.28 8.05
CA TYR A 95 1.46 -4.34 8.25
C TYR A 95 1.26 -5.06 9.58
N ARG A 96 1.06 -4.32 10.67
CA ARG A 96 0.91 -4.90 12.01
C ARG A 96 -0.36 -5.77 12.13
N GLU A 97 -1.50 -5.31 11.64
CA GLU A 97 -2.75 -6.08 11.68
C GLU A 97 -2.68 -7.33 10.78
N SER A 98 -1.98 -7.23 9.64
CA SER A 98 -1.75 -8.39 8.78
C SER A 98 -0.84 -9.43 9.44
N LEU A 99 0.23 -9.00 10.09
CA LEU A 99 1.15 -9.89 10.83
C LEU A 99 0.44 -10.57 12.01
N LYS A 100 -0.41 -9.85 12.75
CA LYS A 100 -1.22 -10.42 13.83
C LYS A 100 -2.15 -11.52 13.32
N LEU A 101 -2.86 -11.28 12.21
CA LEU A 101 -3.72 -12.29 11.59
C LEU A 101 -2.92 -13.52 11.15
N ALA A 102 -1.72 -13.35 10.58
CA ALA A 102 -0.88 -14.47 10.20
C ALA A 102 -0.55 -15.35 11.41
N VAL A 103 -0.17 -14.75 12.54
CA VAL A 103 0.12 -15.50 13.79
C VAL A 103 -1.15 -16.15 14.35
N GLU A 104 -2.29 -15.46 14.36
CA GLU A 104 -3.57 -15.98 14.83
C GLU A 104 -4.01 -17.22 14.04
N TYR A 105 -3.71 -17.25 12.73
CA TYR A 105 -4.01 -18.38 11.84
C TYR A 105 -2.87 -19.40 11.73
N ASN A 106 -1.88 -19.35 12.64
CA ASN A 106 -0.75 -20.25 12.71
C ASN A 106 0.05 -20.32 11.38
N CYS A 107 0.23 -19.19 10.70
CA CYS A 107 1.09 -19.11 9.54
C CYS A 107 2.56 -19.09 9.99
N GLU A 108 3.40 -19.84 9.28
CA GLU A 108 4.86 -19.81 9.43
C GLU A 108 5.52 -18.85 8.44
N SER A 109 4.77 -18.42 7.41
CA SER A 109 5.26 -17.54 6.35
C SER A 109 4.19 -16.60 5.82
N ILE A 110 4.60 -15.34 5.55
CA ILE A 110 3.72 -14.30 4.99
C ILE A 110 4.47 -13.47 3.94
N ALA A 111 3.78 -13.15 2.84
CA ALA A 111 4.33 -12.29 1.79
C ALA A 111 3.48 -11.01 1.62
N PHE A 112 4.14 -9.88 1.62
CA PHE A 112 3.53 -8.55 1.47
C PHE A 112 3.88 -7.92 0.13
N PRO A 113 2.93 -7.33 -0.58
CA PRO A 113 3.27 -6.35 -1.61
C PRO A 113 3.70 -5.04 -0.95
N LEU A 114 4.28 -4.11 -1.71
CA LEU A 114 4.56 -2.78 -1.21
C LEU A 114 3.25 -1.96 -1.13
N ILE A 115 2.58 -2.04 0.03
CA ILE A 115 1.25 -1.48 0.27
C ILE A 115 1.21 0.02 -0.02
N SER A 116 0.15 0.51 -0.65
CA SER A 116 -0.11 1.91 -1.03
C SER A 116 0.84 2.51 -2.07
N SER A 117 1.91 1.84 -2.49
CA SER A 117 2.94 2.42 -3.37
C SER A 117 2.57 2.49 -4.85
N GLY A 118 1.46 1.88 -5.24
CA GLY A 118 0.90 1.92 -6.59
C GLY A 118 -0.06 3.10 -6.78
N VAL A 119 -1.32 2.81 -7.12
CA VAL A 119 -2.38 3.80 -7.41
C VAL A 119 -2.64 4.77 -6.24
N TYR A 120 -2.39 4.35 -5.00
CA TYR A 120 -2.56 5.20 -3.83
C TYR A 120 -1.43 6.22 -3.63
N GLY A 121 -0.35 6.13 -4.43
CA GLY A 121 0.67 7.16 -4.58
C GLY A 121 1.62 7.35 -3.40
N TYR A 122 1.64 6.44 -2.42
CA TYR A 122 2.60 6.51 -1.32
C TYR A 122 4.02 6.42 -1.87
N PRO A 123 4.97 7.31 -1.48
CA PRO A 123 6.35 7.26 -1.96
C PRO A 123 6.98 5.88 -1.66
N LYS A 124 7.57 5.25 -2.69
CA LYS A 124 8.03 3.86 -2.61
C LYS A 124 9.12 3.65 -1.58
N ASP A 125 10.05 4.60 -1.47
CA ASP A 125 11.11 4.63 -0.47
C ASP A 125 10.55 4.64 0.96
N LYS A 126 9.62 5.56 1.22
CA LYS A 126 8.94 5.66 2.52
C LYS A 126 8.06 4.44 2.83
N ALA A 127 7.38 3.89 1.80
CA ALA A 127 6.57 2.68 1.98
C ALA A 127 7.43 1.48 2.33
N LEU A 128 8.59 1.33 1.68
CA LEU A 128 9.54 0.26 1.97
C LEU A 128 10.15 0.40 3.37
N GLU A 129 10.52 1.62 3.77
CA GLU A 129 11.00 1.89 5.13
C GLU A 129 9.97 1.50 6.20
N VAL A 130 8.70 1.85 6.00
CA VAL A 130 7.61 1.46 6.92
C VAL A 130 7.44 -0.05 6.96
N ALA A 131 7.44 -0.72 5.80
CA ALA A 131 7.29 -2.16 5.70
C ALA A 131 8.39 -2.90 6.49
N VAL A 132 9.65 -2.56 6.22
CA VAL A 132 10.81 -3.19 6.86
C VAL A 132 10.83 -2.94 8.36
N LYS A 133 10.73 -1.68 8.79
CA LYS A 133 10.75 -1.34 10.23
C LYS A 133 9.64 -2.02 11.01
N THR A 134 8.41 -2.05 10.45
CA THR A 134 7.28 -2.69 11.13
C THR A 134 7.44 -4.20 11.22
N ALA A 135 7.96 -4.84 10.16
CA ALA A 135 8.25 -6.27 10.18
C ALA A 135 9.38 -6.60 11.17
N GLU A 136 10.47 -5.85 11.17
CA GLU A 136 11.57 -6.03 12.12
C GLU A 136 11.14 -5.90 13.59
N GLU A 137 10.31 -4.88 13.90
CA GLU A 137 9.76 -4.71 15.24
C GLU A 137 8.92 -5.92 15.67
N PHE A 138 8.07 -6.42 14.77
CA PHE A 138 7.20 -7.56 15.05
C PHE A 138 7.99 -8.85 15.27
N LEU A 139 9.01 -9.08 14.44
CA LEU A 139 9.86 -10.27 14.48
C LEU A 139 10.78 -10.35 15.71
N ARG A 140 10.89 -9.29 16.51
CA ARG A 140 11.60 -9.36 17.80
C ARG A 140 10.91 -10.27 18.83
N THR A 141 9.61 -10.51 18.67
CA THR A 141 8.78 -11.26 19.61
C THR A 141 8.02 -12.42 18.98
N HIS A 142 8.08 -12.56 17.64
CA HIS A 142 7.35 -13.60 16.90
C HIS A 142 8.28 -14.29 15.92
N ASP A 143 8.14 -15.60 15.79
CA ASP A 143 8.87 -16.39 14.79
C ASP A 143 7.95 -16.56 13.55
N LEU A 144 8.30 -15.86 12.47
CA LEU A 144 7.53 -15.81 11.23
C LEU A 144 8.46 -15.45 10.07
N ALA A 145 8.42 -16.18 8.97
CA ALA A 145 9.14 -15.80 7.76
C ALA A 145 8.33 -14.71 7.01
N VAL A 146 8.91 -13.52 6.89
CA VAL A 146 8.28 -12.35 6.25
C VAL A 146 8.98 -12.01 4.94
N TYR A 147 8.21 -11.92 3.87
CA TYR A 147 8.69 -11.54 2.54
C TYR A 147 8.08 -10.21 2.12
N ILE A 148 8.90 -9.21 1.77
CA ILE A 148 8.46 -7.98 1.09
C ILE A 148 8.68 -8.19 -0.40
N VAL A 149 7.59 -8.30 -1.14
CA VAL A 149 7.59 -8.64 -2.56
C VAL A 149 7.56 -7.39 -3.41
N ILE A 150 8.55 -7.24 -4.26
CA ILE A 150 8.69 -6.13 -5.21
C ILE A 150 8.43 -6.67 -6.61
N PHE A 151 7.52 -6.01 -7.34
CA PHE A 151 7.15 -6.42 -8.70
C PHE A 151 7.45 -5.35 -9.76
N ASP A 152 7.73 -4.10 -9.34
CA ASP A 152 8.03 -3.00 -10.27
C ASP A 152 9.51 -2.57 -10.22
N ARG A 153 10.07 -2.18 -11.39
CA ARG A 153 11.47 -1.78 -11.54
C ARG A 153 11.90 -0.60 -10.67
N LYS A 154 11.00 0.35 -10.42
CA LYS A 154 11.31 1.53 -9.61
C LYS A 154 11.48 1.15 -8.14
N ALA A 155 10.56 0.33 -7.60
CA ALA A 155 10.69 -0.18 -6.24
C ALA A 155 11.91 -1.10 -6.10
N TYR A 156 12.22 -1.92 -7.12
CA TYR A 156 13.42 -2.76 -7.15
C TYR A 156 14.71 -1.95 -7.05
N ARG A 157 14.86 -0.88 -7.85
CA ARG A 157 16.03 0.00 -7.78
C ARG A 157 16.16 0.70 -6.43
N ILE A 158 15.04 1.17 -5.85
CA ILE A 158 15.02 1.79 -4.53
C ILE A 158 15.45 0.77 -3.47
N ALA A 159 14.91 -0.44 -3.51
CA ALA A 159 15.27 -1.48 -2.56
C ALA A 159 16.75 -1.85 -2.67
N GLY A 160 17.29 -2.03 -3.89
CA GLY A 160 18.70 -2.29 -4.12
C GLY A 160 19.63 -1.18 -3.68
N SER A 161 19.18 0.07 -3.62
CA SER A 161 19.95 1.19 -3.07
C SER A 161 19.92 1.30 -1.55
N LEU A 162 18.92 0.71 -0.89
CA LEU A 162 18.70 0.81 0.54
C LEU A 162 19.10 -0.46 1.31
N TYR A 163 19.11 -1.61 0.64
CA TYR A 163 19.32 -2.92 1.25
C TYR A 163 20.26 -3.78 0.38
N ASP A 164 21.34 -4.29 0.96
CA ASP A 164 22.40 -5.01 0.24
C ASP A 164 21.99 -6.41 -0.27
N ALA A 165 20.87 -6.97 0.19
CA ALA A 165 20.44 -8.31 -0.15
C ALA A 165 19.01 -8.35 -0.69
N ILE A 166 18.89 -8.38 -2.03
CA ILE A 166 17.61 -8.68 -2.70
C ILE A 166 17.77 -10.00 -3.45
N GLU A 167 16.96 -10.98 -3.08
CA GLU A 167 16.86 -12.23 -3.82
C GLU A 167 15.88 -12.04 -4.99
N THR A 168 16.32 -12.34 -6.21
CA THR A 168 15.51 -12.21 -7.42
C THR A 168 15.03 -13.59 -7.86
N TYR A 169 13.71 -13.80 -7.84
CA TYR A 169 13.03 -15.00 -8.34
C TYR A 169 12.35 -14.78 -9.69
N LEU A 170 12.49 -13.58 -10.27
CA LEU A 170 11.99 -13.22 -11.59
C LEU A 170 13.15 -12.87 -12.50
N ASP A 171 13.00 -13.21 -13.77
CA ASP A 171 13.81 -12.61 -14.81
C ASP A 171 13.54 -11.09 -14.83
N GLU A 172 14.58 -10.27 -15.04
CA GLU A 172 14.41 -8.79 -15.07
C GLU A 172 13.37 -8.33 -16.11
N SER A 173 13.12 -9.13 -17.14
CA SER A 173 12.07 -8.90 -18.14
C SER A 173 10.65 -9.06 -17.60
N GLU A 174 10.44 -9.81 -16.52
CA GLU A 174 9.14 -10.01 -15.89
C GLU A 174 8.77 -8.89 -14.89
N ILE A 175 9.72 -8.01 -14.55
CA ILE A 175 9.48 -6.88 -13.64
C ILE A 175 8.83 -5.75 -14.43
N VAL A 176 7.59 -5.40 -14.08
CA VAL A 176 6.80 -4.37 -14.75
C VAL A 176 7.41 -2.98 -14.54
N GLU A 177 7.57 -2.19 -15.62
CA GLU A 177 8.20 -0.86 -15.55
C GLU A 177 7.44 0.15 -14.70
N GLU A 178 6.12 0.14 -14.79
CA GLU A 178 5.21 0.87 -13.89
C GLU A 178 3.83 0.20 -13.94
N VAL A 179 3.12 0.18 -12.80
CA VAL A 179 1.70 -0.16 -12.82
C VAL A 179 0.98 0.99 -13.57
N PRO A 180 0.37 0.74 -14.73
CA PRO A 180 -0.36 1.80 -15.43
C PRO A 180 -1.42 2.37 -14.49
N ARG A 181 -1.58 3.70 -14.46
CA ARG A 181 -2.71 4.35 -13.78
C ARG A 181 -4.00 4.09 -14.54
N LEU A 182 -4.45 2.84 -14.58
CA LEU A 182 -5.60 2.37 -15.34
C LEU A 182 -6.95 2.74 -14.72
N TYR A 183 -6.95 3.37 -13.54
CA TYR A 183 -8.20 3.69 -12.86
C TYR A 183 -8.25 5.15 -12.48
N ASN A 184 -9.26 5.86 -13.00
CA ASN A 184 -9.70 7.15 -12.50
C ASN A 184 -10.25 6.96 -11.09
N VAL A 185 -9.34 6.92 -10.10
CA VAL A 185 -9.75 6.96 -8.70
C VAL A 185 -10.18 8.41 -8.43
N PRO A 186 -11.46 8.68 -8.15
CA PRO A 186 -11.88 10.04 -7.88
C PRO A 186 -11.09 10.60 -6.69
N PRO A 187 -10.66 11.87 -6.73
CA PRO A 187 -9.95 12.48 -5.63
C PRO A 187 -10.79 12.40 -4.35
N LEU A 188 -10.15 12.07 -3.23
CA LEU A 188 -10.81 12.08 -1.93
C LEU A 188 -11.30 13.52 -1.67
N LYS A 189 -12.60 13.71 -1.53
CA LYS A 189 -13.17 14.97 -1.06
C LYS A 189 -12.88 15.08 0.45
N ILE A 190 -11.76 15.68 0.79
CA ILE A 190 -11.47 16.06 2.19
C ILE A 190 -12.22 17.35 2.45
N SER A 191 -13.07 17.38 3.47
CA SER A 191 -13.71 18.64 3.86
C SER A 191 -12.61 19.60 4.37
N LYS A 192 -12.68 20.88 3.96
CA LYS A 192 -11.75 21.93 4.38
C LYS A 192 -11.58 21.97 5.92
N LYS A 193 -12.62 21.61 6.65
CA LYS A 193 -12.61 21.52 8.12
C LYS A 193 -11.72 20.37 8.64
N LEU A 194 -11.72 19.20 7.99
CA LEU A 194 -10.87 18.05 8.38
C LEU A 194 -9.40 18.29 8.03
N PHE A 195 -9.16 18.93 6.88
CA PHE A 195 -7.83 19.33 6.45
C PHE A 195 -7.22 20.35 7.41
N ASN A 196 -7.96 21.43 7.72
CA ASN A 196 -7.50 22.46 8.64
C ASN A 196 -7.26 21.92 10.08
N LYS A 197 -8.06 20.93 10.52
CA LYS A 197 -7.84 20.26 11.81
C LYS A 197 -6.54 19.45 11.81
N ALA A 198 -6.27 18.66 10.78
CA ALA A 198 -5.04 17.86 10.66
C ALA A 198 -3.79 18.75 10.56
N VAL A 199 -3.91 19.91 9.89
CA VAL A 199 -2.85 20.90 9.77
C VAL A 199 -2.57 21.57 11.12
N ALA A 200 -3.60 21.97 11.87
CA ALA A 200 -3.46 22.60 13.17
C ALA A 200 -2.86 21.66 14.23
N GLU A 201 -3.18 20.37 14.18
CA GLU A 201 -2.63 19.37 15.10
C GLU A 201 -1.14 19.08 14.85
N LYS A 202 -0.64 19.24 13.60
CA LYS A 202 0.78 19.04 13.25
C LYS A 202 1.64 20.30 13.27
N SER A 203 1.07 21.49 13.17
CA SER A 203 1.84 22.75 13.25
C SER A 203 2.54 22.96 14.60
N CYS A 204 2.10 22.27 15.65
CA CYS A 204 2.81 22.24 16.94
C CYS A 204 4.12 21.42 16.93
N GLU A 205 4.35 20.53 15.96
CA GLU A 205 5.54 19.67 15.93
C GLU A 205 6.68 20.22 15.03
N TYR A 206 6.39 21.12 14.09
CA TYR A 206 7.37 21.62 13.11
C TYR A 206 7.36 23.15 13.00
N GLY A 207 8.22 23.82 13.75
CA GLY A 207 8.33 25.28 13.84
C GLY A 207 8.72 26.06 12.57
N ASN A 208 8.77 25.45 11.36
CA ASN A 208 9.06 26.10 10.08
C ASN A 208 8.09 25.74 8.96
N ALA A 209 6.98 25.06 9.28
CA ALA A 209 6.05 24.50 8.28
C ALA A 209 5.04 25.54 7.72
N GLU A 210 4.92 26.74 8.30
CA GLU A 210 3.89 27.71 7.88
C GLU A 210 4.05 28.17 6.43
N ARG A 211 5.27 28.41 5.97
CA ARG A 211 5.52 28.89 4.59
C ARG A 211 5.27 27.85 3.50
N ASP A 212 5.52 26.60 3.80
CA ASP A 212 5.26 25.47 2.86
C ASP A 212 3.78 25.08 2.89
N LEU A 213 3.10 25.32 4.01
CA LEU A 213 1.67 25.09 4.18
C LEU A 213 0.81 26.07 3.40
N GLU A 214 1.15 27.38 3.42
CA GLU A 214 0.43 28.39 2.64
C GLU A 214 0.54 28.12 1.13
N LYS A 215 1.71 27.70 0.64
CA LYS A 215 1.89 27.28 -0.76
C LYS A 215 1.08 26.04 -1.12
N PHE A 216 0.97 25.09 -0.19
CA PHE A 216 0.21 23.85 -0.43
C PHE A 216 -1.31 24.10 -0.37
N VAL A 217 -1.77 24.98 0.53
CA VAL A 217 -3.19 25.40 0.59
C VAL A 217 -3.56 26.17 -0.66
N SER A 218 -2.73 27.10 -1.13
CA SER A 218 -2.90 27.84 -2.38
C SER A 218 -2.98 26.89 -3.59
N TYR A 219 -2.09 25.92 -3.68
CA TYR A 219 -2.10 24.91 -4.73
C TYR A 219 -3.39 24.05 -4.74
N ILE A 220 -3.92 23.71 -3.57
CA ILE A 220 -5.18 22.96 -3.46
C ILE A 220 -6.37 23.84 -3.80
N ASP A 221 -6.42 25.09 -3.35
CA ASP A 221 -7.51 26.03 -3.68
C ASP A 221 -7.56 26.33 -5.19
N GLU A 222 -6.43 26.54 -5.84
CA GLU A 222 -6.36 26.73 -7.31
C GLU A 222 -6.79 25.46 -8.07
N SER A 223 -6.40 24.28 -7.61
CA SER A 223 -6.81 23.02 -8.25
C SER A 223 -8.29 22.65 -8.01
N PHE A 224 -8.95 23.24 -7.01
CA PHE A 224 -10.37 23.02 -6.72
C PHE A 224 -11.30 24.03 -7.42
N THR A 225 -10.86 25.25 -7.66
CA THR A 225 -11.65 26.28 -8.36
C THR A 225 -11.69 26.08 -9.86
N GLU A 226 -10.69 25.43 -10.46
CA GLU A 226 -10.64 25.23 -11.92
C GLU A 226 -11.44 24.04 -12.46
N ARG A 227 -12.10 23.21 -11.63
CA ARG A 227 -12.81 22.00 -12.08
C ARG A 227 -14.34 22.10 -12.19
N HIS A 228 -14.89 23.28 -12.26
CA HIS A 228 -16.30 23.47 -12.67
C HIS A 228 -16.48 23.82 -14.14
N ASP A 229 -15.38 23.95 -14.90
CA ASP A 229 -15.43 24.15 -16.33
C ASP A 229 -14.60 23.06 -17.04
N GLY A 230 -15.25 22.28 -17.85
CA GLY A 230 -14.79 21.02 -18.46
C GLY A 230 -13.71 21.15 -19.54
N SER A 231 -12.72 22.01 -19.39
CA SER A 231 -11.59 22.06 -20.31
C SER A 231 -10.40 22.80 -19.71
N ARG A 232 -9.36 22.06 -19.23
CA ARG A 232 -7.95 22.47 -19.42
C ARG A 232 -6.98 21.46 -18.83
N MET A 233 -5.93 21.17 -19.61
CA MET A 233 -4.81 20.33 -19.22
C MET A 233 -3.90 21.06 -18.22
N LEU A 234 -3.29 20.29 -17.31
CA LEU A 234 -2.29 20.76 -16.36
C LEU A 234 -1.03 21.30 -17.08
N PRO A 235 -0.46 22.42 -16.64
CA PRO A 235 0.85 22.87 -17.13
C PRO A 235 1.97 21.94 -16.59
N PRO A 236 3.09 21.79 -17.34
CA PRO A 236 4.19 20.94 -16.92
C PRO A 236 4.93 21.53 -15.74
N CYS A 237 5.29 20.68 -14.76
CA CYS A 237 6.19 21.03 -13.65
C CYS A 237 7.51 21.60 -14.21
N LYS A 238 7.80 22.84 -13.91
CA LYS A 238 9.15 23.40 -14.11
C LYS A 238 10.08 22.87 -13.00
N ARG A 239 11.27 22.48 -13.45
CA ARG A 239 12.40 21.99 -12.65
C ARG A 239 12.88 23.01 -11.62
#